data_3511ce1a81ab41691a235e65e9ac5b1b
#
_entry.id   3511ce1a81ab41691a235e65e9ac5b1b
#
_cell.length_a   1.000
_cell.length_b   1.000
_cell.length_c   1.000
_cell.angle_alpha   90.00
_cell.angle_beta   90.00
_cell.angle_gamma   90.00
#
_symmetry.space_group_name_H-M   'P 1'
#
loop_
_entity.id
_entity.type
_entity.pdbx_description
1 polymer ?
#
loop_
_entity_poly.entity_id
_entity_poly.type
_entity_poly.pdbx_seq_one_letter_code
_entity_poly.pdbx_strand_id
1 'polypeptide(L)'
;MKDTKKTQSHIETLDAKDGYALIDSGNGEKLEQYGSYVLARPDPQALWQKRLHQKGWAKADATFVRVGAQAKWHKKKDFPTMWTMALYNLYFEIRTTSFKHTGIFPEHVSMWMWMEDKIQNRIAKKKKAPVVLNLFGYTGGATLACARAGAEVCHVDASKTAIDWARRNAELSGLSDKPIRWILDDARAFLKREVKRGKKYDALVMDPPAFGNAGKGAVWKIEEHFTELLDLAHKVLSDDPL
;
A
#
# COMPACT_ATOMS: atom_id res chain seq x y z
N MET A 1 -13.43 32.46 -25.62
CA MET A 1 -12.86 32.40 -24.25
C MET A 1 -13.10 31.00 -23.73
N LYS A 2 -12.04 30.17 -23.60
CA LYS A 2 -12.15 28.82 -23.04
C LYS A 2 -12.00 28.95 -21.52
N ASP A 3 -13.05 28.58 -20.81
CA ASP A 3 -13.03 28.46 -19.34
C ASP A 3 -12.00 27.38 -18.94
N THR A 4 -10.86 27.83 -18.48
CA THR A 4 -9.91 26.96 -17.78
C THR A 4 -10.48 26.67 -16.39
N LYS A 5 -11.21 25.55 -16.24
CA LYS A 5 -11.53 25.02 -14.93
C LYS A 5 -10.22 24.81 -14.18
N LYS A 6 -9.94 25.67 -13.20
CA LYS A 6 -8.88 25.45 -12.21
C LYS A 6 -9.18 24.13 -11.51
N THR A 7 -8.37 23.12 -11.77
CA THR A 7 -8.35 21.89 -10.98
C THR A 7 -7.89 22.28 -9.58
N GLN A 8 -8.81 22.41 -8.63
CA GLN A 8 -8.45 22.54 -7.24
C GLN A 8 -7.80 21.23 -6.82
N SER A 9 -6.53 21.28 -6.45
CA SER A 9 -5.85 20.16 -5.81
C SER A 9 -6.53 19.90 -4.46
N HIS A 10 -7.20 18.77 -4.34
CA HIS A 10 -7.80 18.33 -3.08
C HIS A 10 -6.68 17.75 -2.23
N ILE A 11 -6.33 18.41 -1.13
CA ILE A 11 -5.40 17.88 -0.15
C ILE A 11 -6.23 17.20 0.93
N GLU A 12 -6.08 15.89 1.04
CA GLU A 12 -6.66 15.10 2.12
C GLU A 12 -5.64 14.91 3.23
N THR A 13 -6.10 15.01 4.47
CA THR A 13 -5.27 14.81 5.66
C THR A 13 -5.83 13.68 6.52
N LEU A 14 -4.95 12.80 6.98
CA LEU A 14 -5.26 11.78 7.98
C LEU A 14 -4.86 12.29 9.36
N ASP A 15 -5.68 12.08 10.36
CA ASP A 15 -5.40 12.42 11.75
C ASP A 15 -5.35 11.17 12.67
N ALA A 16 -4.98 11.36 13.93
CA ALA A 16 -4.79 10.24 14.86
C ALA A 16 -6.06 9.40 15.11
N LYS A 17 -7.26 9.96 14.93
CA LYS A 17 -8.51 9.20 15.07
C LYS A 17 -8.72 8.19 13.93
N ASP A 18 -8.06 8.40 12.80
CA ASP A 18 -8.04 7.48 11.67
C ASP A 18 -7.00 6.35 11.86
N GLY A 19 -6.34 6.30 13.04
CA GLY A 19 -5.32 5.32 13.38
C GLY A 19 -3.91 5.70 12.98
N TYR A 20 -3.74 6.70 12.13
CA TYR A 20 -2.46 7.23 11.69
C TYR A 20 -2.45 8.76 11.74
N ALA A 21 -1.31 9.34 12.12
CA ALA A 21 -1.05 10.77 11.96
C ALA A 21 0.42 11.05 11.66
N LEU A 22 0.69 11.97 10.76
CA LEU A 22 1.99 12.61 10.62
C LEU A 22 2.08 13.73 11.67
N ILE A 23 2.85 13.49 12.74
CA ILE A 23 2.98 14.43 13.86
C ILE A 23 3.92 15.59 13.47
N ASP A 24 5.05 15.27 12.85
CA ASP A 24 6.04 16.24 12.38
C ASP A 24 6.93 15.63 11.30
N SER A 25 7.56 16.46 10.49
CA SER A 25 8.58 16.05 9.53
C SER A 25 9.60 17.15 9.33
N GLY A 26 10.80 16.77 8.90
CA GLY A 26 11.88 17.72 8.59
C GLY A 26 13.25 17.11 8.84
N ASN A 27 14.28 17.77 8.30
CA ASN A 27 15.67 17.34 8.43
C ASN A 27 15.90 15.88 7.99
N GLY A 28 15.19 15.43 6.95
CA GLY A 28 15.32 14.07 6.43
C GLY A 28 14.60 12.98 7.26
N GLU A 29 13.70 13.36 8.16
CA GLU A 29 12.98 12.46 9.05
C GLU A 29 11.49 12.79 9.15
N LYS A 30 10.70 11.82 9.60
CA LYS A 30 9.29 11.97 9.95
C LYS A 30 8.97 11.30 11.27
N LEU A 31 8.12 11.95 12.06
CA LEU A 31 7.56 11.48 13.32
C LEU A 31 6.09 11.16 13.08
N GLU A 32 5.71 9.91 13.26
CA GLU A 32 4.40 9.40 12.86
C GLU A 32 3.76 8.60 13.98
N GLN A 33 2.45 8.73 14.12
CA GLN A 33 1.66 7.86 14.99
C GLN A 33 1.10 6.68 14.17
N TYR A 34 1.28 5.48 14.69
CA TYR A 34 0.72 4.23 14.18
C TYR A 34 -0.08 3.54 15.29
N GLY A 35 -1.38 3.84 15.34
CA GLY A 35 -2.24 3.41 16.43
C GLY A 35 -1.77 4.01 17.76
N SER A 36 -1.38 3.17 18.71
CA SER A 36 -0.93 3.59 20.03
C SER A 36 0.55 4.00 20.12
N TYR A 37 1.32 3.83 19.04
CA TYR A 37 2.78 4.01 19.08
C TYR A 37 3.25 5.12 18.15
N VAL A 38 4.28 5.83 18.58
CA VAL A 38 4.94 6.90 17.82
C VAL A 38 6.28 6.42 17.31
N LEU A 39 6.48 6.54 16.01
CA LEU A 39 7.68 6.09 15.29
C LEU A 39 8.41 7.29 14.69
N ALA A 40 9.75 7.31 14.80
CA ALA A 40 10.60 8.21 14.06
C ALA A 40 11.35 7.42 12.97
N ARG A 41 11.25 7.87 11.70
CA ARG A 41 11.82 7.16 10.55
C ARG A 41 12.48 8.13 9.57
N PRO A 42 13.50 7.69 8.80
CA PRO A 42 14.06 8.50 7.73
C PRO A 42 13.04 8.80 6.63
N ASP A 43 12.99 10.06 6.24
CA ASP A 43 12.28 10.51 5.04
C ASP A 43 13.14 11.54 4.30
N PRO A 44 13.95 11.11 3.31
CA PRO A 44 14.84 12.00 2.57
C PRO A 44 14.13 13.13 1.82
N GLN A 45 12.82 13.04 1.62
CA GLN A 45 12.01 14.08 0.98
C GLN A 45 11.70 15.24 1.92
N ALA A 46 11.80 15.06 3.23
CA ALA A 46 11.52 16.08 4.25
C ALA A 46 12.73 17.04 4.42
N LEU A 47 12.98 17.89 3.42
CA LEU A 47 14.13 18.80 3.36
C LEU A 47 14.00 20.04 4.25
N TRP A 48 12.81 20.37 4.72
CA TRP A 48 12.52 21.50 5.60
C TRP A 48 12.94 21.24 7.04
N GLN A 49 12.89 22.28 7.86
CA GLN A 49 13.20 22.18 9.30
C GLN A 49 12.04 21.52 10.07
N LYS A 50 12.36 20.73 11.07
CA LYS A 50 11.40 20.22 12.04
C LYS A 50 10.66 21.36 12.73
N ARG A 51 9.34 21.22 12.93
CA ARG A 51 8.51 22.20 13.66
C ARG A 51 8.57 21.97 15.16
N LEU A 52 8.61 20.70 15.58
CA LEU A 52 8.69 20.33 16.98
C LEU A 52 10.14 20.39 17.47
N HIS A 53 10.30 20.89 18.72
CA HIS A 53 11.58 20.82 19.41
C HIS A 53 11.99 19.38 19.71
N GLN A 54 13.27 19.16 20.02
CA GLN A 54 13.85 17.86 20.32
C GLN A 54 13.05 17.05 21.35
N LYS A 55 12.48 17.71 22.40
CA LYS A 55 11.61 17.07 23.38
C LYS A 55 10.36 16.42 22.80
N GLY A 56 9.82 16.97 21.70
CA GLY A 56 8.68 16.39 20.98
C GLY A 56 9.06 15.10 20.28
N TRP A 57 10.20 15.09 19.60
CA TRP A 57 10.75 13.92 18.91
C TRP A 57 11.24 12.83 19.87
N ALA A 58 11.71 13.18 21.07
CA ALA A 58 12.08 12.22 22.11
C ALA A 58 10.89 11.38 22.64
N LYS A 59 9.65 11.74 22.29
CA LYS A 59 8.45 10.94 22.61
C LYS A 59 8.34 9.69 21.73
N ALA A 60 9.07 9.59 20.61
CA ALA A 60 9.05 8.39 19.77
C ALA A 60 9.28 7.13 20.60
N ASP A 61 8.45 6.11 20.37
CA ASP A 61 8.55 4.81 21.04
C ASP A 61 9.57 3.91 20.35
N ALA A 62 9.76 4.10 19.06
CA ALA A 62 10.83 3.48 18.31
C ALA A 62 11.36 4.44 17.23
N THR A 63 12.70 4.40 17.03
CA THR A 63 13.40 5.20 16.02
C THR A 63 14.20 4.29 15.10
N PHE A 64 13.98 4.41 13.79
CA PHE A 64 14.78 3.71 12.79
C PHE A 64 16.03 4.51 12.46
N VAL A 65 17.20 3.94 12.72
CA VAL A 65 18.49 4.58 12.48
C VAL A 65 19.27 3.80 11.45
N ARG A 66 19.88 4.50 10.51
CA ARG A 66 20.82 3.94 9.54
C ARG A 66 22.20 4.54 9.76
N VAL A 67 23.17 3.67 10.02
CA VAL A 67 24.58 4.05 10.17
C VAL A 67 25.38 3.22 9.15
N GLY A 68 25.80 3.85 8.06
CA GLY A 68 26.44 3.15 6.94
C GLY A 68 25.53 2.08 6.34
N ALA A 69 26.02 0.84 6.27
CA ALA A 69 25.28 -0.32 5.78
C ALA A 69 24.31 -0.93 6.82
N GLN A 70 24.46 -0.57 8.09
CA GLN A 70 23.60 -1.11 9.15
C GLN A 70 22.39 -0.25 9.36
N ALA A 71 21.24 -0.90 9.48
CA ALA A 71 19.97 -0.24 9.77
C ALA A 71 19.25 -1.02 10.87
N LYS A 72 18.79 -0.31 11.92
CA LYS A 72 18.09 -0.93 13.04
C LYS A 72 17.09 0.01 13.71
N TRP A 73 16.12 -0.59 14.39
CA TRP A 73 15.22 0.10 15.30
C TRP A 73 15.82 0.22 16.69
N HIS A 74 15.87 1.43 17.19
CA HIS A 74 16.06 1.71 18.61
C HIS A 74 14.67 1.82 19.24
N LYS A 75 14.36 0.95 20.18
CA LYS A 75 13.04 0.79 20.79
C LYS A 75 13.10 1.16 22.27
N LYS A 76 12.06 1.80 22.78
CA LYS A 76 11.87 1.93 24.24
C LYS A 76 11.70 0.55 24.88
N LYS A 77 11.89 0.49 26.18
CA LYS A 77 11.60 -0.71 26.96
C LYS A 77 10.13 -1.11 26.74
N ASP A 78 9.87 -2.39 26.62
CA ASP A 78 8.53 -2.96 26.43
C ASP A 78 7.83 -2.60 25.12
N PHE A 79 8.54 -2.01 24.14
CA PHE A 79 7.99 -1.76 22.81
C PHE A 79 7.76 -3.08 22.04
N PRO A 80 6.56 -3.34 21.51
CA PRO A 80 6.24 -4.61 20.85
C PRO A 80 6.99 -4.78 19.52
N THR A 81 7.12 -6.03 19.09
CA THR A 81 7.64 -6.33 17.74
C THR A 81 6.56 -6.20 16.68
N MET A 82 5.29 -6.37 17.06
CA MET A 82 4.11 -6.22 16.23
C MET A 82 2.92 -5.75 17.06
N TRP A 83 1.99 -5.03 16.41
CA TRP A 83 0.71 -4.62 17.00
C TRP A 83 -0.34 -4.46 15.89
N THR A 84 -1.60 -4.40 16.27
CA THR A 84 -2.69 -4.14 15.34
C THR A 84 -3.08 -2.67 15.38
N MET A 85 -3.35 -2.10 14.21
CA MET A 85 -3.83 -0.74 14.03
C MET A 85 -5.05 -0.74 13.13
N ALA A 86 -6.09 0.01 13.49
CA ALA A 86 -7.19 0.32 12.59
C ALA A 86 -6.78 1.49 11.69
N LEU A 87 -7.12 1.41 10.40
CA LEU A 87 -7.00 2.50 9.45
C LEU A 87 -8.10 2.37 8.41
N TYR A 88 -8.93 3.41 8.26
CA TYR A 88 -10.05 3.43 7.32
C TYR A 88 -10.97 2.19 7.43
N ASN A 89 -11.35 1.83 8.66
CA ASN A 89 -12.18 0.65 8.99
C ASN A 89 -11.63 -0.70 8.48
N LEU A 90 -10.33 -0.79 8.28
CA LEU A 90 -9.56 -2.01 8.07
C LEU A 90 -8.57 -2.15 9.21
N TYR A 91 -8.18 -3.39 9.51
CA TYR A 91 -7.22 -3.69 10.57
C TYR A 91 -5.93 -4.23 9.96
N PHE A 92 -4.83 -3.66 10.37
CA PHE A 92 -3.51 -4.00 9.87
C PHE A 92 -2.59 -4.40 11.00
N GLU A 93 -1.87 -5.47 10.82
CA GLU A 93 -0.73 -5.79 11.65
C GLU A 93 0.44 -4.89 11.24
N ILE A 94 1.00 -4.19 12.20
CA ILE A 94 2.15 -3.30 12.03
C ILE A 94 3.36 -3.96 12.66
N ARG A 95 4.52 -3.90 12.00
CA ARG A 95 5.78 -4.50 12.47
C ARG A 95 6.94 -3.53 12.31
N THR A 96 7.89 -3.60 13.21
CA THR A 96 9.23 -3.04 13.00
C THR A 96 10.08 -4.07 12.27
N THR A 97 10.15 -3.96 10.95
CA THR A 97 10.95 -4.87 10.11
C THR A 97 12.43 -4.48 10.11
N SER A 98 13.29 -5.28 9.47
CA SER A 98 14.70 -4.93 9.20
C SER A 98 14.84 -3.71 8.27
N PHE A 99 13.77 -3.27 7.67
CA PHE A 99 13.67 -2.06 6.85
C PHE A 99 12.89 -0.97 7.59
N LYS A 100 12.86 0.25 7.04
CA LYS A 100 12.06 1.35 7.60
C LYS A 100 10.55 1.18 7.45
N HIS A 101 10.09 0.24 6.61
CA HIS A 101 8.68 0.01 6.33
C HIS A 101 8.00 -0.75 7.48
N THR A 102 6.77 -0.38 7.76
CA THR A 102 6.00 -0.88 8.92
C THR A 102 4.85 -1.80 8.54
N GLY A 103 4.66 -2.05 7.24
CA GLY A 103 3.61 -2.92 6.72
C GLY A 103 2.44 -2.19 6.09
N ILE A 104 2.40 -0.86 6.13
CA ILE A 104 1.34 -0.08 5.51
C ILE A 104 1.88 1.26 5.00
N PHE A 105 1.21 1.79 3.99
CA PHE A 105 1.39 3.13 3.44
C PHE A 105 0.10 3.93 3.66
N PRO A 106 -0.01 4.68 4.78
CA PRO A 106 -1.24 5.39 5.13
C PRO A 106 -1.67 6.43 4.09
N GLU A 107 -0.71 6.96 3.33
CA GLU A 107 -0.94 7.89 2.23
C GLU A 107 -1.84 7.35 1.12
N HIS A 108 -2.03 6.03 1.05
CA HIS A 108 -2.91 5.40 0.05
C HIS A 108 -4.40 5.40 0.43
N VAL A 109 -4.78 5.86 1.62
CA VAL A 109 -6.18 5.81 2.07
C VAL A 109 -7.12 6.56 1.13
N SER A 110 -6.74 7.72 0.62
CA SER A 110 -7.54 8.47 -0.33
C SER A 110 -7.77 7.68 -1.64
N MET A 111 -6.76 6.94 -2.09
CA MET A 111 -6.90 6.05 -3.24
C MET A 111 -7.82 4.87 -2.94
N TRP A 112 -7.80 4.33 -1.70
CA TRP A 112 -8.74 3.28 -1.31
C TRP A 112 -10.17 3.77 -1.32
N MET A 113 -10.44 4.97 -0.78
CA MET A 113 -11.76 5.61 -0.81
C MET A 113 -12.26 5.76 -2.24
N TRP A 114 -11.42 6.27 -3.12
CA TRP A 114 -11.75 6.44 -4.53
C TRP A 114 -12.05 5.10 -5.23
N MET A 115 -11.23 4.07 -4.99
CA MET A 115 -11.45 2.73 -5.55
C MET A 115 -12.77 2.12 -5.07
N GLU A 116 -13.09 2.24 -3.77
CA GLU A 116 -14.34 1.76 -3.20
C GLU A 116 -15.56 2.42 -3.85
N ASP A 117 -15.54 3.75 -4.00
CA ASP A 117 -16.60 4.48 -4.69
C ASP A 117 -16.80 3.97 -6.12
N LYS A 118 -15.72 3.80 -6.89
CA LYS A 118 -15.78 3.28 -8.25
C LYS A 118 -16.36 1.87 -8.31
N ILE A 119 -15.95 0.97 -7.42
CA ILE A 119 -16.43 -0.41 -7.35
C ILE A 119 -17.92 -0.42 -7.00
N GLN A 120 -18.35 0.31 -5.98
CA GLN A 120 -19.75 0.38 -5.56
C GLN A 120 -20.65 0.96 -6.66
N ASN A 121 -20.20 2.02 -7.32
CA ASN A 121 -20.90 2.61 -8.47
C ASN A 121 -21.02 1.61 -9.65
N ARG A 122 -19.98 0.83 -9.92
CA ARG A 122 -20.02 -0.23 -10.95
C ARG A 122 -21.03 -1.30 -10.58
N ILE A 123 -21.01 -1.80 -9.35
CA ILE A 123 -21.97 -2.81 -8.87
C ILE A 123 -23.40 -2.29 -8.96
N ALA A 124 -23.64 -1.04 -8.54
CA ALA A 124 -24.96 -0.43 -8.63
C ALA A 124 -25.51 -0.38 -10.07
N LYS A 125 -24.62 -0.05 -11.05
CA LYS A 125 -24.99 0.06 -12.47
C LYS A 125 -25.13 -1.29 -13.17
N LYS A 126 -24.18 -2.18 -12.99
CA LYS A 126 -24.08 -3.44 -13.75
C LYS A 126 -24.65 -4.65 -13.02
N LYS A 127 -24.98 -4.54 -11.72
CA LYS A 127 -25.47 -5.63 -10.85
C LYS A 127 -24.52 -6.83 -10.80
N LYS A 128 -23.22 -6.59 -11.02
CA LYS A 128 -22.16 -7.60 -11.05
C LYS A 128 -20.90 -7.06 -10.37
N ALA A 129 -20.25 -7.89 -9.56
CA ALA A 129 -18.97 -7.59 -8.96
C ALA A 129 -17.90 -7.41 -10.03
N PRO A 130 -17.10 -6.32 -10.02
CA PRO A 130 -15.96 -6.20 -10.92
C PRO A 130 -14.80 -7.09 -10.44
N VAL A 131 -13.99 -7.53 -11.40
CA VAL A 131 -12.76 -8.28 -11.13
C VAL A 131 -11.58 -7.33 -11.15
N VAL A 132 -10.92 -7.16 -10.03
CA VAL A 132 -9.78 -6.26 -9.85
C VAL A 132 -8.48 -7.05 -9.79
N LEU A 133 -7.48 -6.64 -10.55
CA LEU A 133 -6.11 -7.16 -10.45
C LEU A 133 -5.24 -6.15 -9.69
N ASN A 134 -4.69 -6.55 -8.55
CA ASN A 134 -3.73 -5.77 -7.79
C ASN A 134 -2.33 -6.39 -7.92
N LEU A 135 -1.44 -5.70 -8.63
CA LEU A 135 -0.03 -6.07 -8.80
C LEU A 135 0.83 -5.32 -7.80
N PHE A 136 1.91 -5.96 -7.32
CA PHE A 136 2.73 -5.46 -6.21
C PHE A 136 1.88 -5.20 -4.96
N GLY A 137 0.98 -6.14 -4.68
CA GLY A 137 -0.10 -5.94 -3.69
C GLY A 137 0.39 -5.82 -2.25
N TYR A 138 1.67 -6.11 -1.97
CA TYR A 138 2.34 -5.97 -0.67
C TYR A 138 1.52 -6.61 0.46
N THR A 139 1.24 -5.86 1.53
CA THR A 139 0.46 -6.33 2.70
C THR A 139 -1.05 -6.18 2.53
N GLY A 140 -1.52 -5.86 1.32
CA GLY A 140 -2.91 -6.00 0.94
C GLY A 140 -3.80 -4.77 1.14
N GLY A 141 -3.30 -3.57 1.46
CA GLY A 141 -4.16 -2.41 1.73
C GLY A 141 -5.19 -2.15 0.63
N ALA A 142 -4.74 -1.97 -0.61
CA ALA A 142 -5.63 -1.77 -1.76
C ALA A 142 -6.53 -3.00 -2.05
N THR A 143 -5.99 -4.21 -1.89
CA THR A 143 -6.73 -5.47 -2.04
C THR A 143 -7.92 -5.54 -1.09
N LEU A 144 -7.69 -5.23 0.20
CA LEU A 144 -8.72 -5.30 1.23
C LEU A 144 -9.79 -4.23 1.04
N ALA A 145 -9.41 -3.02 0.64
CA ALA A 145 -10.36 -1.97 0.29
C ALA A 145 -11.26 -2.39 -0.89
N CYS A 146 -10.68 -2.89 -1.99
CA CYS A 146 -11.45 -3.40 -3.13
C CYS A 146 -12.38 -4.55 -2.74
N ALA A 147 -11.90 -5.52 -1.96
CA ALA A 147 -12.69 -6.68 -1.53
C ALA A 147 -13.83 -6.27 -0.58
N ARG A 148 -13.60 -5.32 0.33
CA ARG A 148 -14.62 -4.75 1.21
C ARG A 148 -15.72 -4.05 0.41
N ALA A 149 -15.35 -3.36 -0.66
CA ALA A 149 -16.30 -2.70 -1.56
C ALA A 149 -17.11 -3.68 -2.43
N GLY A 150 -16.77 -4.98 -2.43
CA GLY A 150 -17.53 -6.03 -3.12
C GLY A 150 -16.90 -6.51 -4.43
N ALA A 151 -15.65 -6.18 -4.72
CA ALA A 151 -14.94 -6.72 -5.89
C ALA A 151 -14.43 -8.14 -5.66
N GLU A 152 -14.28 -8.91 -6.75
CA GLU A 152 -13.39 -10.07 -6.78
C GLU A 152 -11.96 -9.57 -7.02
N VAL A 153 -11.01 -9.97 -6.18
CA VAL A 153 -9.65 -9.44 -6.27
C VAL A 153 -8.62 -10.53 -6.55
N CYS A 154 -7.74 -10.29 -7.51
CA CYS A 154 -6.54 -11.08 -7.71
C CYS A 154 -5.34 -10.27 -7.18
N HIS A 155 -4.81 -10.69 -6.04
CA HIS A 155 -3.64 -10.10 -5.39
C HIS A 155 -2.38 -10.83 -5.83
N VAL A 156 -1.43 -10.12 -6.41
CA VAL A 156 -0.16 -10.66 -6.91
C VAL A 156 1.00 -9.93 -6.25
N ASP A 157 1.89 -10.68 -5.62
CA ASP A 157 3.15 -10.17 -5.07
C ASP A 157 4.25 -11.22 -5.19
N ALA A 158 5.50 -10.80 -5.39
CA ALA A 158 6.63 -11.72 -5.49
C ALA A 158 7.19 -12.15 -4.13
N SER A 159 6.73 -11.54 -3.03
CA SER A 159 7.16 -11.81 -1.67
C SER A 159 6.16 -12.71 -0.93
N LYS A 160 6.57 -13.94 -0.60
CA LYS A 160 5.76 -14.82 0.24
C LYS A 160 5.41 -14.17 1.58
N THR A 161 6.37 -13.49 2.19
CA THR A 161 6.16 -12.79 3.48
C THR A 161 5.10 -11.69 3.35
N ALA A 162 5.08 -10.94 2.24
CA ALA A 162 4.08 -9.91 2.00
C ALA A 162 2.67 -10.53 1.84
N ILE A 163 2.55 -11.63 1.09
CA ILE A 163 1.28 -12.35 0.91
C ILE A 163 0.77 -12.94 2.24
N ASP A 164 1.63 -13.58 3.01
CA ASP A 164 1.24 -14.14 4.32
C ASP A 164 0.76 -13.01 5.26
N TRP A 165 1.41 -11.85 5.20
CA TRP A 165 1.00 -10.67 5.96
C TRP A 165 -0.32 -10.08 5.44
N ALA A 166 -0.52 -10.01 4.13
CA ALA A 166 -1.77 -9.57 3.53
C ALA A 166 -2.96 -10.47 3.92
N ARG A 167 -2.76 -11.79 3.96
CA ARG A 167 -3.76 -12.74 4.45
C ARG A 167 -4.08 -12.50 5.93
N ARG A 168 -3.07 -12.24 6.76
CA ARG A 168 -3.27 -11.90 8.16
C ARG A 168 -4.07 -10.61 8.32
N ASN A 169 -3.81 -9.60 7.50
CA ASN A 169 -4.59 -8.35 7.50
C ASN A 169 -6.04 -8.59 7.03
N ALA A 170 -6.28 -9.51 6.10
CA ALA A 170 -7.63 -9.94 5.70
C ALA A 170 -8.38 -10.60 6.87
N GLU A 171 -7.73 -11.50 7.62
CA GLU A 171 -8.29 -12.11 8.83
C GLU A 171 -8.66 -11.06 9.88
N LEU A 172 -7.72 -10.16 10.22
CA LEU A 172 -7.93 -9.08 11.19
C LEU A 172 -9.08 -8.15 10.79
N SER A 173 -9.27 -7.94 9.48
CA SER A 173 -10.32 -7.09 8.93
C SER A 173 -11.65 -7.81 8.71
N GLY A 174 -11.77 -9.11 9.05
CA GLY A 174 -13.00 -9.90 8.84
C GLY A 174 -13.33 -10.14 7.37
N LEU A 175 -12.29 -10.20 6.50
CA LEU A 175 -12.43 -10.34 5.04
C LEU A 175 -11.90 -11.68 4.51
N SER A 176 -11.70 -12.68 5.39
CA SER A 176 -11.18 -14.00 4.99
C SER A 176 -12.06 -14.72 3.97
N ASP A 177 -13.38 -14.51 4.04
CA ASP A 177 -14.38 -15.14 3.16
C ASP A 177 -14.60 -14.40 1.84
N LYS A 178 -13.93 -13.25 1.66
CA LYS A 178 -14.05 -12.49 0.41
C LYS A 178 -13.31 -13.18 -0.74
N PRO A 179 -13.78 -13.02 -1.98
CA PRO A 179 -13.20 -13.65 -3.16
C PRO A 179 -11.85 -13.02 -3.53
N ILE A 180 -10.82 -13.31 -2.76
CA ILE A 180 -9.44 -12.85 -2.97
C ILE A 180 -8.57 -14.03 -3.39
N ARG A 181 -8.00 -13.96 -4.59
CA ARG A 181 -6.99 -14.90 -5.07
C ARG A 181 -5.60 -14.38 -4.72
N TRP A 182 -4.91 -15.09 -3.87
CA TRP A 182 -3.55 -14.77 -3.43
C TRP A 182 -2.53 -15.48 -4.32
N ILE A 183 -1.71 -14.74 -5.06
CA ILE A 183 -0.77 -15.25 -6.06
C ILE A 183 0.65 -14.83 -5.70
N LEU A 184 1.50 -15.80 -5.41
CA LEU A 184 2.95 -15.60 -5.23
C LEU A 184 3.64 -15.70 -6.58
N ASP A 185 3.93 -14.56 -7.19
CA ASP A 185 4.52 -14.51 -8.52
C ASP A 185 5.12 -13.15 -8.88
N ASP A 186 6.02 -13.12 -9.87
CA ASP A 186 6.43 -11.89 -10.54
C ASP A 186 5.28 -11.30 -11.35
N ALA A 187 5.07 -9.98 -11.26
CA ALA A 187 3.96 -9.29 -11.89
C ALA A 187 3.95 -9.45 -13.44
N ARG A 188 5.12 -9.34 -14.10
CA ARG A 188 5.23 -9.50 -15.56
C ARG A 188 5.02 -10.95 -15.99
N ALA A 189 5.61 -11.89 -15.26
CA ALA A 189 5.44 -13.31 -15.52
C ALA A 189 3.97 -13.72 -15.36
N PHE A 190 3.29 -13.20 -14.35
CA PHE A 190 1.87 -13.39 -14.13
C PHE A 190 1.05 -12.83 -15.31
N LEU A 191 1.26 -11.56 -15.67
CA LEU A 191 0.55 -10.92 -16.78
C LEU A 191 0.75 -11.64 -18.11
N LYS A 192 1.98 -12.08 -18.44
CA LYS A 192 2.25 -12.88 -19.65
C LYS A 192 1.37 -14.13 -19.71
N ARG A 193 1.17 -14.80 -18.57
CA ARG A 193 0.29 -15.99 -18.51
C ARG A 193 -1.19 -15.63 -18.62
N GLU A 194 -1.63 -14.52 -17.99
CA GLU A 194 -3.03 -14.10 -18.10
C GLU A 194 -3.38 -13.63 -19.51
N VAL A 195 -2.46 -12.95 -20.21
CA VAL A 195 -2.61 -12.62 -21.66
C VAL A 195 -2.76 -13.90 -22.47
N LYS A 196 -1.89 -14.91 -22.28
CA LYS A 196 -1.97 -16.19 -22.98
C LYS A 196 -3.29 -16.94 -22.72
N ARG A 197 -3.87 -16.78 -21.51
CA ARG A 197 -5.16 -17.38 -21.12
C ARG A 197 -6.36 -16.60 -21.60
N GLY A 198 -6.18 -15.42 -22.20
CA GLY A 198 -7.27 -14.51 -22.54
C GLY A 198 -8.05 -13.99 -21.33
N LYS A 199 -7.45 -14.01 -20.12
CA LYS A 199 -8.12 -13.54 -18.90
C LYS A 199 -8.22 -12.03 -18.93
N LYS A 200 -9.38 -11.51 -18.51
CA LYS A 200 -9.68 -10.08 -18.46
C LYS A 200 -10.02 -9.63 -17.05
N TYR A 201 -9.68 -8.38 -16.74
CA TYR A 201 -9.92 -7.71 -15.46
C TYR A 201 -10.60 -6.37 -15.70
N ASP A 202 -11.55 -6.02 -14.84
CA ASP A 202 -12.31 -4.76 -14.97
C ASP A 202 -11.52 -3.55 -14.44
N ALA A 203 -10.54 -3.79 -13.56
CA ALA A 203 -9.63 -2.76 -13.08
C ALA A 203 -8.24 -3.33 -12.77
N LEU A 204 -7.25 -2.46 -12.85
CA LEU A 204 -5.87 -2.72 -12.47
C LEU A 204 -5.44 -1.71 -11.41
N VAL A 205 -4.87 -2.22 -10.33
CA VAL A 205 -4.20 -1.44 -9.30
C VAL A 205 -2.74 -1.89 -9.27
N MET A 206 -1.82 -0.95 -9.30
CA MET A 206 -0.39 -1.26 -9.20
C MET A 206 0.39 -0.11 -8.58
N ASP A 207 1.31 -0.46 -7.69
CA ASP A 207 2.25 0.45 -7.06
C ASP A 207 3.66 -0.18 -7.12
N PRO A 208 4.29 -0.18 -8.31
CA PRO A 208 5.57 -0.83 -8.50
C PRO A 208 6.68 -0.08 -7.77
N PRO A 209 7.54 -0.79 -7.00
CA PRO A 209 8.70 -0.15 -6.38
C PRO A 209 9.72 0.27 -7.45
N ALA A 210 10.56 1.26 -7.14
CA ALA A 210 11.66 1.64 -8.02
C ALA A 210 12.60 0.44 -8.31
N PHE A 211 12.84 -0.37 -7.28
CA PHE A 211 13.67 -1.56 -7.32
C PHE A 211 13.12 -2.64 -6.39
N GLY A 212 13.19 -3.92 -6.79
CA GLY A 212 12.71 -5.02 -5.97
C GLY A 212 13.15 -6.39 -6.44
N ASN A 213 12.91 -7.40 -5.60
CA ASN A 213 13.07 -8.80 -5.97
C ASN A 213 11.81 -9.25 -6.73
N ALA A 214 11.98 -9.78 -7.93
CA ALA A 214 10.91 -10.31 -8.77
C ALA A 214 10.70 -11.84 -8.60
N GLY A 215 11.31 -12.44 -7.57
CA GLY A 215 11.29 -13.89 -7.34
C GLY A 215 12.27 -14.66 -8.23
N LYS A 216 12.60 -15.90 -7.84
CA LYS A 216 13.49 -16.82 -8.58
C LYS A 216 14.83 -16.19 -9.03
N GLY A 217 15.37 -15.22 -8.26
CA GLY A 217 16.62 -14.53 -8.60
C GLY A 217 16.48 -13.40 -9.63
N ALA A 218 15.30 -13.16 -10.17
CA ALA A 218 15.04 -12.03 -11.06
C ALA A 218 14.95 -10.72 -10.26
N VAL A 219 15.31 -9.62 -10.89
CA VAL A 219 15.29 -8.28 -10.30
C VAL A 219 14.30 -7.42 -11.07
N TRP A 220 13.44 -6.74 -10.34
CA TRP A 220 12.58 -5.68 -10.87
C TRP A 220 13.30 -4.35 -10.79
N LYS A 221 13.29 -3.59 -11.89
CA LYS A 221 13.70 -2.19 -11.96
C LYS A 221 12.66 -1.43 -12.77
N ILE A 222 12.10 -0.37 -12.21
CA ILE A 222 11.01 0.37 -12.84
C ILE A 222 11.44 0.96 -14.18
N GLU A 223 12.63 1.53 -14.26
CA GLU A 223 13.20 2.15 -15.47
C GLU A 223 13.34 1.18 -16.65
N GLU A 224 13.63 -0.10 -16.37
CA GLU A 224 13.84 -1.11 -17.39
C GLU A 224 12.54 -1.87 -17.77
N HIS A 225 11.61 -1.99 -16.82
CA HIS A 225 10.51 -2.96 -16.94
C HIS A 225 9.11 -2.36 -16.99
N PHE A 226 8.96 -1.06 -16.69
CA PHE A 226 7.66 -0.45 -16.52
C PHE A 226 6.85 -0.38 -17.82
N THR A 227 7.50 -0.06 -18.95
CA THR A 227 6.84 -0.03 -20.26
C THR A 227 6.27 -1.39 -20.63
N GLU A 228 7.08 -2.47 -20.49
CA GLU A 228 6.61 -3.84 -20.76
C GLU A 228 5.43 -4.21 -19.82
N LEU A 229 5.51 -3.81 -18.54
CA LEU A 229 4.44 -4.05 -17.59
C LEU A 229 3.13 -3.39 -18.02
N LEU A 230 3.18 -2.12 -18.46
CA LEU A 230 2.00 -1.38 -18.94
C LEU A 230 1.39 -2.01 -20.19
N ASP A 231 2.22 -2.43 -21.16
CA ASP A 231 1.76 -3.10 -22.37
C ASP A 231 1.02 -4.42 -22.06
N LEU A 232 1.54 -5.19 -21.12
CA LEU A 232 0.91 -6.42 -20.65
C LEU A 232 -0.37 -6.14 -19.86
N ALA A 233 -0.35 -5.13 -19.01
CA ALA A 233 -1.48 -4.70 -18.19
C ALA A 233 -2.65 -4.26 -19.09
N HIS A 234 -2.38 -3.46 -20.12
CA HIS A 234 -3.39 -3.06 -21.10
C HIS A 234 -4.07 -4.25 -21.80
N LYS A 235 -3.31 -5.29 -22.15
CA LYS A 235 -3.83 -6.49 -22.82
C LYS A 235 -4.77 -7.32 -21.95
N VAL A 236 -4.71 -7.20 -20.64
CA VAL A 236 -5.60 -7.93 -19.69
C VAL A 236 -6.75 -7.08 -19.18
N LEU A 237 -6.85 -5.80 -19.54
CA LEU A 237 -8.05 -5.01 -19.27
C LEU A 237 -9.24 -5.51 -20.09
N SER A 238 -10.42 -5.47 -19.49
CA SER A 238 -11.69 -5.74 -20.19
C SER A 238 -12.01 -4.60 -21.17
N ASP A 239 -12.94 -4.86 -22.08
CA ASP A 239 -13.37 -3.85 -23.07
C ASP A 239 -14.20 -2.72 -22.45
N ASP A 240 -14.71 -2.93 -21.23
CA ASP A 240 -15.47 -1.95 -20.45
C ASP A 240 -14.87 -1.87 -19.04
N PRO A 241 -13.65 -1.29 -18.87
CA PRO A 241 -12.98 -1.20 -17.58
C PRO A 241 -13.70 -0.24 -16.62
N LEU A 242 -13.33 -0.34 -15.33
CA LEU A 242 -13.89 0.43 -14.23
C LEU A 242 -13.46 1.91 -14.29
#